data_abd907dc7ea469b68ec1c7de5e98b035
#
_entry.id   abd907dc7ea469b68ec1c7de5e98b035
#
_cell.length_a   1.000
_cell.length_b   1.000
_cell.length_c   1.000
_cell.angle_alpha   90.00
_cell.angle_beta   90.00
_cell.angle_gamma   90.00
#
_symmetry.space_group_name_H-M   'P 1'
#
loop_
_entity.id
_entity.type
_entity.pdbx_description
1 polymer ?
#
loop_
_entity_poly.entity_id
_entity_poly.type
_entity_poly.pdbx_seq_one_letter_code
_entity_poly.pdbx_strand_id
1 'polypeptide(L)'
;MSRAARDAASISTTRRRFAVGAALAVTTAIVVSPAPVRAQAKYPDRPVRIIVPFAAGGVADITTRIVGEKLGEKLGQRFVVENMPGAGGIAAARAALSASPDGYTIALLTNGTAISVPLMKNLAFDPLKDFVPISSVGIFDCVFVTNAASEFRTLADFMKMAREKPGALNVGTINIGSTQNLSAELFKATAGIDFVIVPFRTTPEAVVGLMRNDVHMVIDFPAALKAGLSDNKLRAVAATGPVSAKVLTGVPTVAQAGVSNYEVTSWNALYAPVGTPKEIVDTLNRALGEILADEDVKKRALDLGIETKASSPADIDARMRADIDKWAKVIERAGIAKQ
;
A
#
# COMPACT_ATOMS: atom_id res chain seq x y z
N MET A 1 13.73 -36.41 -83.61
CA MET A 1 14.96 -36.87 -84.27
C MET A 1 15.83 -37.42 -83.17
N SER A 2 15.91 -38.63 -83.15
CA SER A 2 16.82 -39.69 -83.64
C SER A 2 17.83 -40.02 -82.55
N ARG A 3 17.67 -41.16 -82.13
CA ARG A 3 18.35 -42.46 -82.24
C ARG A 3 19.45 -42.64 -81.19
N ALA A 4 19.31 -43.59 -80.41
CA ALA A 4 19.59 -45.05 -80.54
C ALA A 4 20.99 -45.34 -80.04
N ALA A 5 21.21 -46.22 -79.24
CA ALA A 5 21.02 -47.67 -79.14
C ALA A 5 22.33 -48.31 -78.75
N ARG A 6 22.22 -49.32 -77.91
CA ARG A 6 22.89 -50.65 -77.98
C ARG A 6 24.39 -50.68 -77.70
N ASP A 7 24.94 -51.65 -77.09
CA ASP A 7 24.69 -53.05 -76.71
C ASP A 7 25.77 -53.46 -75.70
N ALA A 8 25.50 -54.23 -74.87
CA ALA A 8 25.46 -55.68 -74.73
C ALA A 8 26.71 -56.26 -74.04
N ALA A 9 26.40 -57.03 -73.05
CA ALA A 9 26.93 -58.39 -72.76
C ALA A 9 28.43 -58.54 -72.37
N SER A 10 28.78 -59.22 -71.37
CA SER A 10 28.73 -60.66 -71.15
C SER A 10 29.61 -61.05 -69.95
N ILE A 11 29.08 -61.90 -69.10
CA ILE A 11 29.58 -63.17 -68.54
C ILE A 11 30.86 -63.21 -67.69
N SER A 12 30.62 -63.68 -66.52
CA SER A 12 31.12 -64.87 -65.86
C SER A 12 32.14 -64.80 -64.74
N THR A 13 31.79 -65.52 -63.79
CA THR A 13 32.41 -66.53 -62.92
C THR A 13 32.99 -66.07 -61.58
N THR A 14 32.26 -66.56 -60.62
CA THR A 14 32.66 -67.31 -59.44
C THR A 14 34.09 -67.16 -58.92
N ARG A 15 34.23 -66.69 -57.72
CA ARG A 15 35.04 -67.31 -56.65
C ARG A 15 34.63 -66.91 -55.25
N ARG A 16 34.18 -67.85 -54.47
CA ARG A 16 34.05 -67.84 -53.04
C ARG A 16 35.39 -67.48 -52.40
N ARG A 17 35.36 -66.51 -51.49
CA ARG A 17 36.30 -66.52 -50.39
C ARG A 17 35.61 -65.93 -49.16
N PHE A 18 35.56 -66.69 -48.09
CA PHE A 18 35.21 -66.34 -46.72
C PHE A 18 36.10 -65.22 -46.27
N ALA A 19 35.49 -64.15 -45.72
CA ALA A 19 36.19 -63.19 -44.86
C ALA A 19 35.26 -62.86 -43.72
N VAL A 20 35.72 -63.17 -42.53
CA VAL A 20 35.16 -62.92 -41.18
C VAL A 20 34.91 -61.47 -41.03
N GLY A 21 33.65 -61.09 -40.85
CA GLY A 21 33.25 -59.69 -40.49
C GLY A 21 33.39 -59.46 -39.03
N ALA A 22 34.35 -58.58 -38.59
CA ALA A 22 34.39 -58.04 -37.30
C ALA A 22 33.33 -56.93 -37.19
N ALA A 23 32.29 -57.16 -36.39
CA ALA A 23 31.28 -56.16 -36.07
C ALA A 23 31.91 -55.17 -35.09
N LEU A 24 32.20 -53.96 -35.55
CA LEU A 24 32.56 -52.81 -34.71
C LEU A 24 31.27 -52.23 -34.11
N ALA A 25 31.00 -52.61 -32.87
CA ALA A 25 29.95 -51.93 -32.07
C ALA A 25 30.42 -50.54 -31.69
N VAL A 26 29.96 -49.49 -32.38
CA VAL A 26 30.14 -48.10 -31.99
C VAL A 26 29.17 -47.80 -30.85
N THR A 27 29.65 -47.91 -29.65
CA THR A 27 28.93 -47.45 -28.44
C THR A 27 28.99 -45.93 -28.43
N THR A 28 27.92 -45.28 -28.87
CA THR A 28 27.73 -43.84 -28.73
C THR A 28 27.51 -43.53 -27.26
N ALA A 29 28.56 -43.15 -26.55
CA ALA A 29 28.43 -42.59 -25.18
C ALA A 29 27.71 -41.24 -25.27
N ILE A 30 26.43 -41.20 -24.88
CA ILE A 30 25.69 -39.97 -24.68
C ILE A 30 26.34 -39.28 -23.48
N VAL A 31 27.21 -38.32 -23.74
CA VAL A 31 27.71 -37.40 -22.72
C VAL A 31 26.54 -36.50 -22.33
N VAL A 32 25.81 -36.88 -21.30
CA VAL A 32 24.84 -36.02 -20.63
C VAL A 32 25.65 -34.93 -19.92
N SER A 33 25.89 -33.82 -20.62
CA SER A 33 26.43 -32.62 -19.98
C SER A 33 25.45 -32.20 -18.90
N PRO A 34 25.86 -32.10 -17.63
CA PRO A 34 24.98 -31.51 -16.60
C PRO A 34 24.66 -30.11 -17.06
N ALA A 35 23.36 -29.83 -17.29
CA ALA A 35 22.91 -28.47 -17.51
C ALA A 35 23.40 -27.62 -16.34
N PRO A 36 24.00 -26.45 -16.58
CA PRO A 36 24.44 -25.61 -15.49
C PRO A 36 23.21 -25.34 -14.64
N VAL A 37 23.22 -25.82 -13.40
CA VAL A 37 22.29 -25.40 -12.37
C VAL A 37 22.55 -23.90 -12.27
N ARG A 38 21.70 -23.09 -12.90
CA ARG A 38 21.72 -21.64 -12.70
C ARG A 38 21.52 -21.44 -11.21
N ALA A 39 22.60 -21.15 -10.51
CA ALA A 39 22.51 -20.67 -9.14
C ALA A 39 21.47 -19.56 -9.17
N GLN A 40 20.36 -19.76 -8.48
CA GLN A 40 19.28 -18.79 -8.38
C GLN A 40 19.90 -17.47 -7.96
N ALA A 41 19.93 -16.48 -8.86
CA ALA A 41 20.58 -15.20 -8.59
C ALA A 41 19.98 -14.64 -7.30
N LYS A 42 20.84 -14.31 -6.34
CA LYS A 42 20.41 -13.82 -5.02
C LYS A 42 19.59 -12.54 -5.22
N TYR A 43 18.31 -12.61 -4.96
CA TYR A 43 17.43 -11.43 -4.99
C TYR A 43 17.59 -10.62 -3.70
N PRO A 44 17.69 -9.27 -3.79
CA PRO A 44 17.91 -8.48 -5.01
C PRO A 44 19.40 -8.42 -5.40
N ASP A 45 19.71 -8.34 -6.71
CA ASP A 45 21.04 -8.15 -7.27
C ASP A 45 21.25 -6.74 -7.85
N ARG A 46 20.19 -5.93 -7.89
CA ARG A 46 20.16 -4.54 -8.36
C ARG A 46 19.16 -3.71 -7.54
N PRO A 47 19.14 -2.37 -7.67
CA PRO A 47 18.20 -1.52 -6.94
C PRO A 47 16.74 -1.87 -7.20
N VAL A 48 15.92 -1.82 -6.14
CA VAL A 48 14.47 -2.04 -6.16
C VAL A 48 13.77 -0.69 -6.06
N ARG A 49 12.76 -0.45 -6.91
CA ARG A 49 11.92 0.76 -6.91
C ARG A 49 10.69 0.53 -6.05
N ILE A 50 10.36 1.50 -5.18
CA ILE A 50 9.12 1.53 -4.41
C ILE A 50 8.28 2.71 -4.89
N ILE A 51 7.18 2.45 -5.58
CA ILE A 51 6.29 3.50 -6.09
C ILE A 51 5.30 3.89 -4.98
N VAL A 52 5.27 5.18 -4.64
CA VAL A 52 4.42 5.76 -3.59
C VAL A 52 3.38 6.69 -4.20
N PRO A 53 2.05 6.49 -3.98
CA PRO A 53 0.98 7.27 -4.62
C PRO A 53 0.74 8.65 -3.99
N PHE A 54 1.71 9.19 -3.26
CA PHE A 54 1.62 10.46 -2.55
C PHE A 54 2.84 11.34 -2.80
N ALA A 55 2.68 12.65 -2.56
CA ALA A 55 3.79 13.58 -2.57
C ALA A 55 4.80 13.28 -1.45
N ALA A 56 6.04 13.71 -1.63
CA ALA A 56 7.10 13.55 -0.65
C ALA A 56 6.77 14.32 0.66
N GLY A 57 7.27 13.81 1.79
CA GLY A 57 7.15 14.44 3.11
C GLY A 57 5.89 14.07 3.90
N GLY A 58 4.94 13.33 3.32
CA GLY A 58 3.80 12.80 4.05
C GLY A 58 4.09 11.48 4.79
N VAL A 59 3.14 11.05 5.63
CA VAL A 59 3.26 9.81 6.43
C VAL A 59 3.66 8.61 5.58
N ALA A 60 3.03 8.42 4.43
CA ALA A 60 3.31 7.32 3.52
C ALA A 60 4.74 7.35 2.96
N ASP A 61 5.21 8.53 2.56
CA ASP A 61 6.56 8.72 2.02
C ASP A 61 7.62 8.47 3.09
N ILE A 62 7.48 9.11 4.26
CA ILE A 62 8.46 8.99 5.35
C ILE A 62 8.55 7.54 5.83
N THR A 63 7.43 6.87 6.05
CA THR A 63 7.38 5.47 6.47
C THR A 63 8.07 4.57 5.44
N THR A 64 7.77 4.79 4.15
CA THR A 64 8.36 3.99 3.07
C THR A 64 9.87 4.21 2.97
N ARG A 65 10.37 5.43 3.21
CA ARG A 65 11.82 5.71 3.23
C ARG A 65 12.54 5.04 4.40
N ILE A 66 11.96 5.08 5.60
CA ILE A 66 12.51 4.37 6.77
C ILE A 66 12.64 2.88 6.46
N VAL A 67 11.59 2.27 5.92
CA VAL A 67 11.58 0.84 5.58
C VAL A 67 12.49 0.54 4.39
N GLY A 68 12.51 1.39 3.36
CA GLY A 68 13.38 1.23 2.20
C GLY A 68 14.88 1.30 2.54
N GLU A 69 15.26 2.22 3.45
CA GLU A 69 16.62 2.29 4.02
C GLU A 69 17.00 0.95 4.69
N LYS A 70 16.16 0.47 5.58
CA LYS A 70 16.41 -0.78 6.33
C LYS A 70 16.37 -2.04 5.46
N LEU A 71 15.49 -2.08 4.44
CA LEU A 71 15.53 -3.14 3.42
C LEU A 71 16.87 -3.13 2.67
N GLY A 72 17.37 -1.93 2.34
CA GLY A 72 18.66 -1.78 1.68
C GLY A 72 19.83 -2.29 2.51
N GLU A 73 19.88 -1.93 3.79
CA GLU A 73 20.87 -2.43 4.74
C GLU A 73 20.83 -3.96 4.85
N LYS A 74 19.62 -4.52 4.93
CA LYS A 74 19.42 -5.96 5.17
C LYS A 74 19.67 -6.83 3.93
N LEU A 75 19.21 -6.38 2.77
CA LEU A 75 19.24 -7.17 1.53
C LEU A 75 20.43 -6.83 0.62
N GLY A 76 21.21 -5.79 0.95
CA GLY A 76 22.43 -5.43 0.24
C GLY A 76 22.23 -4.69 -1.07
N GLN A 77 21.01 -4.22 -1.36
CA GLN A 77 20.67 -3.41 -2.55
C GLN A 77 19.78 -2.24 -2.18
N ARG A 78 19.93 -1.12 -2.89
CA ARG A 78 19.15 0.10 -2.60
C ARG A 78 17.66 -0.10 -2.92
N PHE A 79 16.80 0.37 -2.03
CA PHE A 79 15.37 0.54 -2.27
C PHE A 79 15.08 2.01 -2.50
N VAL A 80 14.71 2.36 -3.74
CA VAL A 80 14.54 3.75 -4.19
C VAL A 80 13.07 4.11 -4.18
N VAL A 81 12.69 5.10 -3.37
CA VAL A 81 11.31 5.60 -3.27
C VAL A 81 11.04 6.61 -4.36
N GLU A 82 10.02 6.36 -5.16
CA GLU A 82 9.54 7.25 -6.21
C GLU A 82 8.10 7.70 -5.93
N ASN A 83 7.93 9.00 -5.75
CA ASN A 83 6.62 9.59 -5.46
C ASN A 83 5.87 9.88 -6.76
N MET A 84 4.67 9.32 -6.91
CA MET A 84 3.77 9.52 -8.05
C MET A 84 2.37 9.89 -7.55
N PRO A 85 2.17 11.11 -7.06
CA PRO A 85 0.88 11.54 -6.54
C PRO A 85 -0.18 11.62 -7.64
N GLY A 86 -1.43 11.33 -7.28
CA GLY A 86 -2.56 11.39 -8.19
C GLY A 86 -3.84 10.83 -7.57
N ALA A 87 -4.98 11.25 -8.12
CA ALA A 87 -6.29 10.80 -7.64
C ALA A 87 -6.39 9.28 -7.74
N GLY A 88 -6.89 8.64 -6.67
CA GLY A 88 -7.07 7.20 -6.60
C GLY A 88 -5.78 6.38 -6.68
N GLY A 89 -4.60 7.00 -6.67
CA GLY A 89 -3.32 6.30 -6.84
C GLY A 89 -3.10 5.72 -8.23
N ILE A 90 -3.88 6.12 -9.24
CA ILE A 90 -3.89 5.53 -10.59
C ILE A 90 -2.52 5.64 -11.27
N ALA A 91 -1.86 6.79 -11.16
CA ALA A 91 -0.54 7.00 -11.78
C ALA A 91 0.51 6.03 -11.20
N ALA A 92 0.54 5.90 -9.89
CA ALA A 92 1.44 4.99 -9.17
C ALA A 92 1.17 3.52 -9.51
N ALA A 93 -0.10 3.12 -9.49
CA ALA A 93 -0.50 1.76 -9.84
C ALA A 93 -0.13 1.40 -11.28
N ARG A 94 -0.41 2.28 -12.26
CA ARG A 94 0.00 2.07 -13.66
C ARG A 94 1.51 1.94 -13.82
N ALA A 95 2.28 2.79 -13.14
CA ALA A 95 3.74 2.73 -13.19
C ALA A 95 4.28 1.40 -12.63
N ALA A 96 3.69 0.90 -11.54
CA ALA A 96 4.06 -0.39 -10.98
C ALA A 96 3.65 -1.55 -11.90
N LEU A 97 2.43 -1.54 -12.43
CA LEU A 97 1.89 -2.62 -13.28
C LEU A 97 2.50 -2.66 -14.69
N SER A 98 3.09 -1.55 -15.16
CA SER A 98 3.83 -1.54 -16.43
C SER A 98 5.23 -2.12 -16.33
N ALA A 99 5.73 -2.35 -15.13
CA ALA A 99 7.03 -2.97 -14.89
C ALA A 99 6.93 -4.50 -14.97
N SER A 100 8.07 -5.16 -15.25
CA SER A 100 8.15 -6.63 -15.19
C SER A 100 7.82 -7.11 -13.78
N PRO A 101 7.07 -8.22 -13.61
CA PRO A 101 6.75 -8.78 -12.31
C PRO A 101 7.92 -9.63 -11.76
N ASP A 102 9.09 -9.01 -11.66
CA ASP A 102 10.36 -9.61 -11.23
C ASP A 102 10.80 -9.16 -9.83
N GLY A 103 9.95 -8.40 -9.14
CA GLY A 103 10.19 -7.90 -7.79
C GLY A 103 11.05 -6.65 -7.71
N TYR A 104 11.56 -6.11 -8.82
CA TYR A 104 12.36 -4.88 -8.81
C TYR A 104 11.55 -3.59 -8.92
N THR A 105 10.24 -3.72 -9.07
CA THR A 105 9.29 -2.61 -8.88
C THR A 105 8.16 -3.09 -8.01
N ILE A 106 8.02 -2.47 -6.84
CA ILE A 106 6.94 -2.72 -5.90
C ILE A 106 6.18 -1.43 -5.63
N ALA A 107 4.97 -1.53 -5.11
CA ALA A 107 4.10 -0.39 -4.88
C ALA A 107 3.67 -0.30 -3.42
N LEU A 108 3.47 0.91 -2.93
CA LEU A 108 2.76 1.17 -1.70
C LEU A 108 1.26 1.28 -2.00
N LEU A 109 0.46 0.35 -1.48
CA LEU A 109 -0.99 0.50 -1.42
C LEU A 109 -1.40 0.83 0.02
N THR A 110 -2.56 1.47 0.16
CA THR A 110 -2.96 2.05 1.45
C THR A 110 -4.47 1.96 1.65
N ASN A 111 -4.93 2.37 2.83
CA ASN A 111 -6.37 2.57 3.06
C ASN A 111 -7.01 3.49 1.98
N GLY A 112 -6.26 4.50 1.48
CA GLY A 112 -6.72 5.32 0.36
C GLY A 112 -6.98 4.54 -0.92
N THR A 113 -6.22 3.47 -1.17
CA THR A 113 -6.46 2.55 -2.29
C THR A 113 -7.78 1.79 -2.09
N ALA A 114 -8.05 1.30 -0.88
CA ALA A 114 -9.33 0.66 -0.56
C ALA A 114 -10.52 1.61 -0.75
N ILE A 115 -10.37 2.88 -0.35
CA ILE A 115 -11.37 3.94 -0.56
C ILE A 115 -11.59 4.19 -2.06
N SER A 116 -10.54 4.20 -2.86
CA SER A 116 -10.63 4.52 -4.29
C SER A 116 -11.47 3.53 -5.07
N VAL A 117 -11.54 2.26 -4.65
CA VAL A 117 -12.32 1.22 -5.32
C VAL A 117 -13.82 1.59 -5.39
N PRO A 118 -14.52 1.88 -4.29
CA PRO A 118 -15.92 2.28 -4.35
C PRO A 118 -16.14 3.75 -4.79
N LEU A 119 -15.12 4.62 -4.61
CA LEU A 119 -15.23 6.05 -4.87
C LEU A 119 -15.07 6.43 -6.34
N MET A 120 -14.15 5.78 -7.06
CA MET A 120 -13.84 6.15 -8.43
C MET A 120 -14.81 5.49 -9.41
N LYS A 121 -15.29 6.25 -10.42
CA LYS A 121 -16.12 5.69 -11.52
C LYS A 121 -15.32 4.70 -12.37
N ASN A 122 -14.06 5.06 -12.66
CA ASN A 122 -13.18 4.30 -13.55
C ASN A 122 -11.81 4.16 -12.89
N LEU A 123 -11.69 3.25 -11.92
CA LEU A 123 -10.39 2.89 -11.38
C LEU A 123 -9.66 1.99 -12.40
N ALA A 124 -8.50 2.44 -12.88
CA ALA A 124 -7.77 1.79 -13.97
C ALA A 124 -7.02 0.52 -13.55
N PHE A 125 -7.24 0.02 -12.34
CA PHE A 125 -6.64 -1.19 -11.77
C PHE A 125 -7.55 -1.79 -10.71
N ASP A 126 -7.38 -3.09 -10.45
CA ASP A 126 -8.04 -3.81 -9.35
C ASP A 126 -6.98 -4.19 -8.31
N PRO A 127 -6.95 -3.57 -7.11
CA PRO A 127 -5.90 -3.86 -6.13
C PRO A 127 -5.89 -5.31 -5.65
N LEU A 128 -7.00 -6.04 -5.80
CA LEU A 128 -7.14 -7.44 -5.37
C LEU A 128 -6.74 -8.45 -6.44
N LYS A 129 -6.66 -8.04 -7.72
CA LYS A 129 -6.33 -8.94 -8.84
C LYS A 129 -4.98 -8.62 -9.46
N ASP A 130 -4.64 -7.32 -9.54
CA ASP A 130 -3.47 -6.86 -10.27
C ASP A 130 -2.21 -6.82 -9.39
N PHE A 131 -2.38 -6.95 -8.07
CA PHE A 131 -1.28 -6.90 -7.10
C PHE A 131 -1.26 -8.13 -6.19
N VAL A 132 -0.04 -8.51 -5.78
CA VAL A 132 0.22 -9.51 -4.75
C VAL A 132 0.68 -8.79 -3.49
N PRO A 133 0.00 -8.95 -2.33
CA PRO A 133 0.42 -8.33 -1.10
C PRO A 133 1.75 -8.91 -0.59
N ILE A 134 2.60 -8.04 -0.05
CA ILE A 134 3.87 -8.45 0.59
C ILE A 134 3.71 -8.39 2.10
N SER A 135 3.50 -7.20 2.67
CA SER A 135 3.30 -7.00 4.11
C SER A 135 2.74 -5.61 4.39
N SER A 136 2.00 -5.46 5.48
CA SER A 136 1.79 -4.14 6.07
C SER A 136 3.12 -3.56 6.54
N VAL A 137 3.22 -2.24 6.55
CA VAL A 137 4.38 -1.48 7.00
C VAL A 137 4.08 -0.79 8.31
N GLY A 138 2.89 -0.24 8.43
CA GLY A 138 2.44 0.44 9.63
C GLY A 138 0.97 0.80 9.59
N ILE A 139 0.43 1.03 10.77
CA ILE A 139 -0.92 1.50 11.00
C ILE A 139 -0.88 2.85 11.74
N PHE A 140 -1.84 3.70 11.48
CA PHE A 140 -1.93 5.03 12.06
C PHE A 140 -3.37 5.55 12.01
N ASP A 141 -3.70 6.44 12.94
CA ASP A 141 -5.04 6.94 13.11
C ASP A 141 -5.06 8.46 12.91
N CYS A 142 -6.23 9.00 12.62
CA CYS A 142 -6.47 10.43 12.69
C CYS A 142 -6.72 10.87 14.13
N VAL A 143 -6.65 12.16 14.35
CA VAL A 143 -7.05 12.83 15.58
C VAL A 143 -8.02 13.96 15.24
N PHE A 144 -8.99 14.16 16.11
CA PHE A 144 -9.90 15.29 16.09
C PHE A 144 -9.30 16.41 16.93
N VAL A 145 -9.04 17.54 16.31
CA VAL A 145 -8.46 18.70 17.00
C VAL A 145 -9.38 19.91 16.91
N THR A 146 -9.38 20.70 17.97
CA THR A 146 -10.06 22.00 18.05
C THR A 146 -9.04 23.10 18.28
N ASN A 147 -9.43 24.37 18.07
CA ASN A 147 -8.64 25.50 18.52
C ASN A 147 -8.56 25.45 20.08
N ALA A 148 -7.36 25.49 20.63
CA ALA A 148 -7.15 25.41 22.08
C ALA A 148 -7.88 26.49 22.87
N ALA A 149 -8.13 27.66 22.25
CA ALA A 149 -8.87 28.78 22.85
C ALA A 149 -10.39 28.63 22.69
N SER A 150 -10.89 27.64 21.92
CA SER A 150 -12.32 27.46 21.71
C SER A 150 -13.04 26.87 22.94
N GLU A 151 -14.37 26.97 22.93
CA GLU A 151 -15.25 26.32 23.92
C GLU A 151 -15.27 24.78 23.79
N PHE A 152 -14.88 24.22 22.64
CA PHE A 152 -14.84 22.78 22.41
C PHE A 152 -13.59 22.15 23.05
N ARG A 153 -13.68 21.86 24.35
CA ARG A 153 -12.59 21.27 25.13
C ARG A 153 -12.55 19.75 25.04
N THR A 154 -13.68 19.15 24.76
CA THR A 154 -13.87 17.70 24.62
C THR A 154 -14.69 17.37 23.37
N LEU A 155 -14.67 16.11 22.93
CA LEU A 155 -15.56 15.67 21.86
C LEU A 155 -17.03 15.76 22.28
N ALA A 156 -17.33 15.58 23.58
CA ALA A 156 -18.68 15.70 24.12
C ALA A 156 -19.24 17.13 23.97
N ASP A 157 -18.43 18.18 24.15
CA ASP A 157 -18.84 19.55 23.94
C ASP A 157 -19.26 19.80 22.50
N PHE A 158 -18.44 19.29 21.54
CA PHE A 158 -18.75 19.38 20.12
C PHE A 158 -20.06 18.64 19.77
N MET A 159 -20.20 17.40 20.24
CA MET A 159 -21.40 16.59 19.99
C MET A 159 -22.66 17.22 20.60
N LYS A 160 -22.56 17.82 21.78
CA LYS A 160 -23.66 18.54 22.42
C LYS A 160 -24.13 19.70 21.54
N MET A 161 -23.23 20.58 21.12
CA MET A 161 -23.55 21.71 20.26
C MET A 161 -24.12 21.27 18.91
N ALA A 162 -23.57 20.21 18.30
CA ALA A 162 -24.07 19.67 17.04
C ALA A 162 -25.51 19.11 17.14
N ARG A 163 -25.92 18.59 18.32
CA ARG A 163 -27.29 18.17 18.59
C ARG A 163 -28.22 19.34 18.84
N GLU A 164 -27.76 20.37 19.55
CA GLU A 164 -28.56 21.59 19.85
C GLU A 164 -28.77 22.45 18.60
N LYS A 165 -27.79 22.48 17.69
CA LYS A 165 -27.78 23.28 16.46
C LYS A 165 -27.34 22.46 15.25
N PRO A 166 -28.20 21.57 14.74
CA PRO A 166 -27.86 20.73 13.59
C PRO A 166 -27.42 21.57 12.38
N GLY A 167 -26.33 21.16 11.72
CA GLY A 167 -25.79 21.85 10.55
C GLY A 167 -25.03 23.16 10.81
N ALA A 168 -24.98 23.65 12.08
CA ALA A 168 -24.32 24.91 12.38
C ALA A 168 -22.80 24.80 12.53
N LEU A 169 -22.26 23.62 12.82
CA LEU A 169 -20.85 23.40 13.00
C LEU A 169 -20.16 22.94 11.70
N ASN A 170 -18.93 23.38 11.51
CA ASN A 170 -18.09 23.00 10.39
C ASN A 170 -16.92 22.13 10.86
N VAL A 171 -16.66 21.03 10.14
CA VAL A 171 -15.52 20.14 10.38
C VAL A 171 -14.58 20.17 9.16
N GLY A 172 -13.36 20.63 9.38
CA GLY A 172 -12.33 20.67 8.36
C GLY A 172 -11.71 19.27 8.15
N THR A 173 -11.57 18.89 6.90
CA THR A 173 -10.84 17.68 6.46
C THR A 173 -9.97 18.04 5.28
N ILE A 174 -9.11 17.10 4.82
CA ILE A 174 -8.47 17.27 3.51
C ILE A 174 -9.27 16.49 2.45
N ASN A 175 -9.16 16.88 1.24
CA ASN A 175 -9.72 16.30 0.02
C ASN A 175 -10.89 15.31 0.17
N ILE A 176 -11.93 15.46 -0.60
CA ILE A 176 -13.04 14.48 -0.65
C ILE A 176 -12.48 13.09 -0.96
N GLY A 177 -12.95 12.08 -0.23
CA GLY A 177 -12.49 10.69 -0.37
C GLY A 177 -11.17 10.37 0.29
N SER A 178 -10.56 11.31 1.03
CA SER A 178 -9.44 11.00 1.92
C SER A 178 -9.92 10.22 3.16
N THR A 179 -9.01 9.53 3.83
CA THR A 179 -9.33 8.90 5.12
C THR A 179 -9.90 9.89 6.12
N GLN A 180 -9.38 11.13 6.16
CA GLN A 180 -9.85 12.21 7.03
C GLN A 180 -11.28 12.62 6.71
N ASN A 181 -11.60 12.79 5.42
CA ASN A 181 -12.94 13.14 4.96
C ASN A 181 -13.96 12.05 5.29
N LEU A 182 -13.63 10.79 4.96
CA LEU A 182 -14.51 9.66 5.26
C LEU A 182 -14.61 9.37 6.76
N SER A 183 -13.60 9.74 7.56
CA SER A 183 -13.68 9.71 9.03
C SER A 183 -14.74 10.67 9.56
N ALA A 184 -14.85 11.88 8.97
CA ALA A 184 -15.88 12.83 9.32
C ALA A 184 -17.28 12.32 8.95
N GLU A 185 -17.45 11.76 7.76
CA GLU A 185 -18.71 11.17 7.30
C GLU A 185 -19.15 10.00 8.21
N LEU A 186 -18.23 9.09 8.52
CA LEU A 186 -18.49 8.00 9.44
C LEU A 186 -18.86 8.52 10.83
N PHE A 187 -18.16 9.55 11.34
CA PHE A 187 -18.46 10.15 12.64
C PHE A 187 -19.86 10.77 12.66
N LYS A 188 -20.21 11.56 11.65
CA LYS A 188 -21.54 12.16 11.48
C LYS A 188 -22.64 11.08 11.53
N ALA A 189 -22.48 10.03 10.75
CA ALA A 189 -23.44 8.93 10.66
C ALA A 189 -23.52 8.10 11.96
N THR A 190 -22.37 7.78 12.58
CA THR A 190 -22.33 6.90 13.76
C THR A 190 -22.79 7.63 15.04
N ALA A 191 -22.43 8.92 15.18
CA ALA A 191 -22.84 9.72 16.33
C ALA A 191 -24.28 10.26 16.23
N GLY A 192 -24.91 10.13 15.04
CA GLY A 192 -26.26 10.64 14.78
C GLY A 192 -26.35 12.16 14.96
N ILE A 193 -25.35 12.91 14.48
CA ILE A 193 -25.25 14.38 14.59
C ILE A 193 -25.11 14.98 13.20
N ASP A 194 -25.47 16.25 13.06
CA ASP A 194 -25.34 16.97 11.80
C ASP A 194 -24.34 18.13 11.91
N PHE A 195 -23.44 18.20 10.93
CA PHE A 195 -22.46 19.27 10.74
C PHE A 195 -22.02 19.31 9.26
N VAL A 196 -21.44 20.42 8.86
CA VAL A 196 -20.92 20.60 7.49
C VAL A 196 -19.47 20.14 7.44
N ILE A 197 -19.13 19.32 6.45
CA ILE A 197 -17.76 18.90 6.18
C ILE A 197 -17.14 19.84 5.15
N VAL A 198 -16.04 20.49 5.51
CA VAL A 198 -15.32 21.46 4.66
C VAL A 198 -14.00 20.84 4.22
N PRO A 199 -13.87 20.40 2.95
CA PRO A 199 -12.63 19.86 2.44
C PRO A 199 -11.64 20.96 2.08
N PHE A 200 -10.43 20.89 2.63
CA PHE A 200 -9.28 21.73 2.28
C PHE A 200 -8.32 20.94 1.37
N ARG A 201 -7.44 21.64 0.67
CA ARG A 201 -6.42 20.99 -0.18
C ARG A 201 -5.26 20.46 0.65
N THR A 202 -4.94 21.13 1.73
CA THR A 202 -3.77 20.82 2.57
C THR A 202 -4.09 20.96 4.06
N THR A 203 -3.36 20.24 4.91
CA THR A 203 -3.45 20.37 6.37
C THR A 203 -3.17 21.80 6.85
N PRO A 204 -2.14 22.52 6.38
CA PRO A 204 -1.93 23.91 6.80
C PRO A 204 -3.14 24.82 6.53
N GLU A 205 -3.81 24.68 5.38
CA GLU A 205 -5.03 25.44 5.08
C GLU A 205 -6.16 25.11 6.07
N ALA A 206 -6.37 23.83 6.38
CA ALA A 206 -7.36 23.39 7.35
C ALA A 206 -7.07 23.95 8.76
N VAL A 207 -5.80 23.96 9.19
CA VAL A 207 -5.36 24.55 10.45
C VAL A 207 -5.58 26.06 10.48
N VAL A 208 -5.29 26.77 9.39
CA VAL A 208 -5.60 28.21 9.30
C VAL A 208 -7.10 28.46 9.41
N GLY A 209 -7.94 27.68 8.73
CA GLY A 209 -9.39 27.74 8.86
C GLY A 209 -9.86 27.50 10.30
N LEU A 210 -9.25 26.54 11.01
CA LEU A 210 -9.54 26.28 12.41
C LEU A 210 -9.15 27.47 13.34
N MET A 211 -7.98 28.07 13.09
CA MET A 211 -7.51 29.22 13.88
C MET A 211 -8.34 30.50 13.64
N ARG A 212 -9.00 30.60 12.48
CA ARG A 212 -9.93 31.71 12.15
C ARG A 212 -11.37 31.43 12.56
N ASN A 213 -11.68 30.25 13.08
CA ASN A 213 -13.02 29.73 13.35
C ASN A 213 -13.92 29.58 12.10
N ASP A 214 -13.33 29.45 10.90
CA ASP A 214 -14.05 29.04 9.68
C ASP A 214 -14.56 27.61 9.82
N VAL A 215 -13.80 26.77 10.52
CA VAL A 215 -14.19 25.43 10.98
C VAL A 215 -13.96 25.31 12.49
N HIS A 216 -14.74 24.46 13.15
CA HIS A 216 -14.76 24.31 14.62
C HIS A 216 -13.90 23.11 15.08
N MET A 217 -13.67 22.18 14.19
CA MET A 217 -12.85 20.99 14.40
C MET A 217 -12.13 20.61 13.10
N VAL A 218 -10.95 20.03 13.20
CA VAL A 218 -10.21 19.45 12.07
C VAL A 218 -9.91 18.00 12.38
N ILE A 219 -10.00 17.14 11.36
CA ILE A 219 -9.63 15.73 11.43
C ILE A 219 -8.42 15.53 10.53
N ASP A 220 -7.29 15.15 11.13
CA ASP A 220 -6.07 14.85 10.38
C ASP A 220 -5.12 13.95 11.19
N PHE A 221 -4.00 13.56 10.59
CA PHE A 221 -2.99 12.74 11.25
C PHE A 221 -2.15 13.55 12.26
N PRO A 222 -1.78 12.97 13.42
CA PRO A 222 -0.99 13.66 14.44
C PRO A 222 0.30 14.27 13.91
N ALA A 223 1.02 13.57 13.03
CA ALA A 223 2.26 14.07 12.44
C ALA A 223 2.09 15.41 11.72
N ALA A 224 0.98 15.58 10.99
CA ALA A 224 0.68 16.79 10.24
C ALA A 224 0.24 17.96 11.17
N LEU A 225 -0.23 17.64 12.38
CA LEU A 225 -0.71 18.59 13.37
C LEU A 225 0.30 18.87 14.50
N LYS A 226 1.48 18.21 14.46
CA LYS A 226 2.47 18.18 15.55
C LYS A 226 2.86 19.56 16.04
N ALA A 227 3.16 20.49 15.14
CA ALA A 227 3.55 21.84 15.53
C ALA A 227 2.44 22.55 16.32
N GLY A 228 1.21 22.53 15.84
CA GLY A 228 0.07 23.16 16.51
C GLY A 228 -0.26 22.54 17.88
N LEU A 229 -0.12 21.22 17.99
CA LEU A 229 -0.30 20.49 19.26
C LEU A 229 0.83 20.82 20.25
N SER A 230 2.09 20.83 19.81
CA SER A 230 3.25 21.15 20.65
C SER A 230 3.25 22.61 21.12
N ASP A 231 2.77 23.54 20.29
CA ASP A 231 2.62 24.97 20.63
C ASP A 231 1.38 25.24 21.49
N ASN A 232 0.59 24.26 21.86
CA ASN A 232 -0.69 24.39 22.52
C ASN A 232 -1.71 25.32 21.82
N LYS A 233 -1.58 25.47 20.50
CA LYS A 233 -2.55 26.18 19.65
C LYS A 233 -3.73 25.28 19.27
N LEU A 234 -3.48 23.99 19.17
CA LEU A 234 -4.48 22.96 18.92
C LEU A 234 -4.68 22.09 20.15
N ARG A 235 -5.90 21.63 20.35
CA ARG A 235 -6.28 20.66 21.38
C ARG A 235 -6.78 19.41 20.72
N ALA A 236 -6.13 18.26 20.98
CA ALA A 236 -6.66 16.97 20.60
C ALA A 236 -7.83 16.60 21.53
N VAL A 237 -8.99 16.33 20.97
CA VAL A 237 -10.21 16.01 21.72
C VAL A 237 -10.62 14.53 21.60
N ALA A 238 -10.22 13.85 20.53
CA ALA A 238 -10.37 12.40 20.40
C ALA A 238 -9.45 11.85 19.32
N ALA A 239 -9.05 10.58 19.45
CA ALA A 239 -8.35 9.82 18.44
C ALA A 239 -9.32 8.90 17.68
N THR A 240 -9.13 8.70 16.37
CA THR A 240 -10.02 7.83 15.59
C THR A 240 -9.76 6.35 15.80
N GLY A 241 -8.65 6.00 16.44
CA GLY A 241 -8.24 4.65 16.78
C GLY A 241 -7.19 4.62 17.89
N PRO A 242 -6.70 3.42 18.26
CA PRO A 242 -5.86 3.22 19.44
C PRO A 242 -4.42 3.71 19.28
N VAL A 243 -3.89 3.85 18.06
CA VAL A 243 -2.49 4.25 17.84
C VAL A 243 -2.27 5.70 18.26
N SER A 244 -3.10 6.62 17.75
CA SER A 244 -3.01 8.04 18.11
C SER A 244 -3.30 8.28 19.58
N ALA A 245 -4.20 7.49 20.21
CA ALA A 245 -4.47 7.56 21.64
C ALA A 245 -3.26 7.17 22.50
N LYS A 246 -2.40 6.27 22.03
CA LYS A 246 -1.13 5.90 22.69
C LYS A 246 -0.11 7.04 22.61
N VAL A 247 -0.05 7.73 21.47
CA VAL A 247 0.92 8.82 21.22
C VAL A 247 0.51 10.10 21.91
N LEU A 248 -0.79 10.40 21.94
CA LEU A 248 -1.36 11.61 22.55
C LEU A 248 -1.89 11.27 23.93
N THR A 249 -1.01 11.34 24.94
CA THR A 249 -1.36 10.99 26.32
C THR A 249 -2.60 11.73 26.81
N GLY A 250 -3.58 10.99 27.33
CA GLY A 250 -4.82 11.53 27.89
C GLY A 250 -5.91 11.84 26.86
N VAL A 251 -5.67 11.60 25.57
CA VAL A 251 -6.68 11.76 24.53
C VAL A 251 -7.46 10.44 24.37
N PRO A 252 -8.79 10.44 24.61
CA PRO A 252 -9.59 9.24 24.44
C PRO A 252 -9.76 8.89 22.95
N THR A 253 -10.09 7.64 22.65
CA THR A 253 -10.64 7.32 21.32
C THR A 253 -12.06 7.87 21.18
N VAL A 254 -12.52 8.07 19.93
CA VAL A 254 -13.92 8.47 19.66
C VAL A 254 -14.90 7.46 20.28
N ALA A 255 -14.55 6.18 20.28
CA ALA A 255 -15.35 5.14 20.93
C ALA A 255 -15.42 5.34 22.45
N GLN A 256 -14.29 5.62 23.11
CA GLN A 256 -14.25 5.92 24.54
C GLN A 256 -14.95 7.25 24.89
N ALA A 257 -14.98 8.20 23.95
CA ALA A 257 -15.68 9.47 24.11
C ALA A 257 -17.21 9.36 23.86
N GLY A 258 -17.76 8.16 23.73
CA GLY A 258 -19.20 7.90 23.70
C GLY A 258 -19.78 7.49 22.33
N VAL A 259 -18.95 7.25 21.31
CA VAL A 259 -19.39 6.77 19.98
C VAL A 259 -18.85 5.35 19.76
N SER A 260 -19.41 4.37 20.47
CA SER A 260 -18.87 3.02 20.66
C SER A 260 -18.60 2.22 19.38
N ASN A 261 -19.33 2.47 18.29
CA ASN A 261 -19.17 1.77 17.02
C ASN A 261 -18.31 2.54 16.00
N TYR A 262 -17.48 3.47 16.48
CA TYR A 262 -16.60 4.28 15.64
C TYR A 262 -15.14 3.84 15.80
N GLU A 263 -14.53 3.46 14.71
CA GLU A 263 -13.09 3.28 14.59
C GLU A 263 -12.63 3.52 13.14
N VAL A 264 -11.61 4.34 12.98
CA VAL A 264 -10.93 4.54 11.70
C VAL A 264 -9.43 4.46 11.92
N THR A 265 -8.85 3.39 11.41
CA THR A 265 -7.41 3.16 11.37
C THR A 265 -6.96 3.11 9.91
N SER A 266 -5.99 3.92 9.55
CA SER A 266 -5.32 3.88 8.27
C SER A 266 -4.13 2.94 8.30
N TRP A 267 -3.64 2.55 7.14
CA TRP A 267 -2.49 1.66 7.00
C TRP A 267 -1.74 1.89 5.69
N ASN A 268 -0.47 1.52 5.71
CA ASN A 268 0.40 1.41 4.55
C ASN A 268 0.89 -0.03 4.40
N ALA A 269 0.95 -0.54 3.18
CA ALA A 269 1.45 -1.89 2.89
C ALA A 269 2.17 -1.94 1.54
N LEU A 270 3.18 -2.78 1.45
CA LEU A 270 3.90 -3.04 0.22
C LEU A 270 3.26 -4.19 -0.55
N TYR A 271 3.17 -4.00 -1.85
CA TYR A 271 2.61 -4.93 -2.82
C TYR A 271 3.53 -5.06 -4.02
N ALA A 272 3.51 -6.20 -4.66
CA ALA A 272 4.17 -6.43 -5.94
C ALA A 272 3.12 -6.58 -7.06
N PRO A 273 3.46 -6.34 -8.34
CA PRO A 273 2.60 -6.70 -9.46
C PRO A 273 2.27 -8.19 -9.46
N VAL A 274 1.06 -8.54 -9.91
CA VAL A 274 0.68 -9.96 -10.08
C VAL A 274 1.66 -10.67 -11.00
N GLY A 275 1.99 -11.93 -10.69
CA GLY A 275 3.00 -12.71 -11.41
C GLY A 275 4.41 -12.60 -10.83
N THR A 276 4.63 -11.76 -9.80
CA THR A 276 5.91 -11.75 -9.08
C THR A 276 6.15 -13.10 -8.42
N PRO A 277 7.36 -13.71 -8.59
CA PRO A 277 7.67 -15.00 -8.00
C PRO A 277 7.47 -15.04 -6.48
N LYS A 278 6.88 -16.13 -5.99
CA LYS A 278 6.56 -16.29 -4.57
C LYS A 278 7.79 -16.16 -3.68
N GLU A 279 8.93 -16.67 -4.11
CA GLU A 279 10.18 -16.63 -3.35
C GLU A 279 10.65 -15.18 -3.10
N ILE A 280 10.38 -14.27 -4.03
CA ILE A 280 10.67 -12.84 -3.89
C ILE A 280 9.73 -12.21 -2.86
N VAL A 281 8.44 -12.49 -2.96
CA VAL A 281 7.42 -12.02 -1.99
C VAL A 281 7.77 -12.51 -0.59
N ASP A 282 8.11 -13.81 -0.43
CA ASP A 282 8.49 -14.40 0.85
C ASP A 282 9.77 -13.78 1.41
N THR A 283 10.76 -13.47 0.55
CA THR A 283 12.01 -12.82 0.95
C THR A 283 11.75 -11.41 1.47
N LEU A 284 10.93 -10.62 0.78
CA LEU A 284 10.55 -9.27 1.19
C LEU A 284 9.70 -9.30 2.47
N ASN A 285 8.72 -10.22 2.56
CA ASN A 285 7.88 -10.36 3.75
C ASN A 285 8.69 -10.68 5.00
N ARG A 286 9.63 -11.64 4.90
CA ARG A 286 10.52 -12.01 6.02
C ARG A 286 11.40 -10.83 6.43
N ALA A 287 12.02 -10.14 5.46
CA ALA A 287 12.86 -8.99 5.73
C ALA A 287 12.07 -7.87 6.44
N LEU A 288 10.84 -7.60 5.97
CA LEU A 288 9.95 -6.62 6.61
C LEU A 288 9.57 -7.03 8.03
N GLY A 289 9.30 -8.33 8.27
CA GLY A 289 8.99 -8.84 9.60
C GLY A 289 10.08 -8.49 10.62
N GLU A 290 11.34 -8.71 10.24
CA GLU A 290 12.50 -8.42 11.10
C GLU A 290 12.75 -6.90 11.26
N ILE A 291 12.64 -6.13 10.18
CA ILE A 291 12.83 -4.67 10.19
C ILE A 291 11.77 -3.97 11.07
N LEU A 292 10.51 -4.36 10.93
CA LEU A 292 9.41 -3.72 11.67
C LEU A 292 9.33 -4.16 13.13
N ALA A 293 10.07 -5.21 13.50
CA ALA A 293 10.28 -5.63 14.89
C ALA A 293 11.44 -4.89 15.58
N ASP A 294 12.29 -4.19 14.81
CA ASP A 294 13.44 -3.43 15.33
C ASP A 294 12.98 -2.24 16.18
N GLU A 295 13.58 -2.06 17.36
CA GLU A 295 13.13 -1.02 18.32
C GLU A 295 13.43 0.41 17.84
N ASP A 296 14.52 0.64 17.08
CA ASP A 296 14.81 1.96 16.50
C ASP A 296 13.77 2.32 15.43
N VAL A 297 13.40 1.34 14.58
CA VAL A 297 12.36 1.52 13.59
C VAL A 297 11.01 1.81 14.25
N LYS A 298 10.64 1.05 15.29
CA LYS A 298 9.41 1.28 16.06
C LYS A 298 9.36 2.67 16.66
N LYS A 299 10.46 3.08 17.30
CA LYS A 299 10.56 4.40 17.91
C LYS A 299 10.43 5.52 16.88
N ARG A 300 11.21 5.45 15.80
CA ARG A 300 11.17 6.45 14.70
C ARG A 300 9.76 6.56 14.09
N ALA A 301 9.09 5.44 13.90
CA ALA A 301 7.72 5.42 13.39
C ALA A 301 6.72 5.99 14.39
N LEU A 302 6.84 5.61 15.68
CA LEU A 302 5.93 6.08 16.73
C LEU A 302 6.02 7.59 16.95
N ASP A 303 7.22 8.18 16.82
CA ASP A 303 7.41 9.65 16.87
C ASP A 303 6.63 10.41 15.78
N LEU A 304 6.18 9.69 14.76
CA LEU A 304 5.31 10.16 13.67
C LEU A 304 3.84 9.74 13.85
N GLY A 305 3.50 9.11 14.97
CA GLY A 305 2.16 8.56 15.22
C GLY A 305 1.85 7.29 14.41
N ILE A 306 2.88 6.52 14.06
CA ILE A 306 2.75 5.29 13.29
C ILE A 306 3.16 4.11 14.16
N GLU A 307 2.30 3.12 14.32
CA GLU A 307 2.65 1.82 14.89
C GLU A 307 3.11 0.90 13.76
N THR A 308 4.39 0.48 13.80
CA THR A 308 4.91 -0.48 12.83
C THR A 308 4.28 -1.84 13.05
N LYS A 309 3.79 -2.47 11.98
CA LYS A 309 3.15 -3.77 12.07
C LYS A 309 3.36 -4.56 10.78
N ALA A 310 4.20 -5.56 10.85
CA ALA A 310 4.28 -6.56 9.79
C ALA A 310 3.02 -7.44 9.78
N SER A 311 2.70 -7.98 8.62
CA SER A 311 1.61 -8.93 8.45
C SER A 311 1.97 -10.04 7.47
N SER A 312 1.23 -11.13 7.50
CA SER A 312 1.26 -12.06 6.38
C SER A 312 0.61 -11.43 5.13
N PRO A 313 0.94 -11.91 3.92
CA PRO A 313 0.23 -11.52 2.71
C PRO A 313 -1.29 -11.73 2.80
N ALA A 314 -1.73 -12.82 3.44
CA ALA A 314 -3.15 -13.13 3.61
C ALA A 314 -3.87 -12.11 4.52
N ASP A 315 -3.22 -11.67 5.60
CA ASP A 315 -3.82 -10.71 6.52
C ASP A 315 -4.07 -9.36 5.86
N ILE A 316 -3.09 -8.89 5.05
CA ILE A 316 -3.25 -7.60 4.37
C ILE A 316 -4.22 -7.67 3.19
N ASP A 317 -4.35 -8.82 2.51
CA ASP A 317 -5.40 -9.04 1.52
C ASP A 317 -6.80 -9.00 2.17
N ALA A 318 -6.96 -9.70 3.29
CA ALA A 318 -8.21 -9.68 4.06
C ALA A 318 -8.54 -8.25 4.55
N ARG A 319 -7.54 -7.49 4.98
CA ARG A 319 -7.70 -6.09 5.39
C ARG A 319 -8.14 -5.21 4.21
N MET A 320 -7.53 -5.34 3.04
CA MET A 320 -7.91 -4.60 1.85
C MET A 320 -9.38 -4.85 1.50
N ARG A 321 -9.82 -6.12 1.49
CA ARG A 321 -11.22 -6.50 1.20
C ARG A 321 -12.19 -5.89 2.22
N ALA A 322 -11.89 -6.05 3.51
CA ALA A 322 -12.73 -5.52 4.57
C ALA A 322 -12.86 -3.99 4.51
N ASP A 323 -11.78 -3.28 4.19
CA ASP A 323 -11.80 -1.83 4.08
C ASP A 323 -12.52 -1.35 2.80
N ILE A 324 -12.42 -2.06 1.68
CA ILE A 324 -13.23 -1.79 0.47
C ILE A 324 -14.73 -1.86 0.83
N ASP A 325 -15.15 -2.93 1.49
CA ASP A 325 -16.56 -3.12 1.88
C ASP A 325 -17.03 -2.07 2.91
N LYS A 326 -16.17 -1.75 3.88
CA LYS A 326 -16.43 -0.71 4.88
C LYS A 326 -16.67 0.65 4.21
N TRP A 327 -15.75 1.05 3.37
CA TRP A 327 -15.81 2.37 2.73
C TRP A 327 -16.91 2.46 1.67
N ALA A 328 -17.24 1.38 0.98
CA ALA A 328 -18.41 1.34 0.09
C ALA A 328 -19.70 1.70 0.85
N LYS A 329 -19.90 1.11 2.03
CA LYS A 329 -21.06 1.40 2.89
C LYS A 329 -21.07 2.84 3.40
N VAL A 330 -19.90 3.39 3.75
CA VAL A 330 -19.78 4.79 4.21
C VAL A 330 -20.10 5.75 3.08
N ILE A 331 -19.52 5.56 1.90
CA ILE A 331 -19.74 6.39 0.70
C ILE A 331 -21.22 6.38 0.30
N GLU A 332 -21.84 5.20 0.27
CA GLU A 332 -23.27 5.03 -0.05
C GLU A 332 -24.15 5.79 0.95
N ARG A 333 -23.95 5.58 2.26
CA ARG A 333 -24.74 6.24 3.32
C ARG A 333 -24.59 7.75 3.33
N ALA A 334 -23.38 8.25 3.06
CA ALA A 334 -23.10 9.67 3.00
C ALA A 334 -23.57 10.33 1.67
N GLY A 335 -24.04 9.54 0.71
CA GLY A 335 -24.47 10.06 -0.61
C GLY A 335 -23.30 10.68 -1.40
N ILE A 336 -22.06 10.25 -1.16
CA ILE A 336 -20.88 10.79 -1.84
C ILE A 336 -20.92 10.35 -3.31
N ALA A 337 -20.95 11.32 -4.21
CA ALA A 337 -20.93 11.04 -5.66
C ALA A 337 -19.59 10.40 -6.04
N LYS A 338 -19.65 9.38 -6.89
CA LYS A 338 -18.45 8.79 -7.50
C LYS A 338 -17.69 9.84 -8.30
N GLN A 339 -16.38 9.80 -8.14
CA GLN A 339 -15.43 10.72 -8.76
C GLN A 339 -15.00 10.26 -10.17
#